data_0af81171911d3aad40e9334c55f84720
#
_entry.id   0af81171911d3aad40e9334c55f84720
#
_cell.length_a   1.000
_cell.length_b   1.000
_cell.length_c   1.000
_cell.angle_alpha   90.00
_cell.angle_beta   90.00
_cell.angle_gamma   90.00
#
_symmetry.space_group_name_H-M   'P 1'
#
loop_
_entity.id
_entity.type
_entity.pdbx_description
1 polymer ?
#
loop_
_entity_poly.entity_id
_entity_poly.type
_entity_poly.pdbx_seq_one_letter_code
_entity_poly.pdbx_strand_id
1 'polypeptide(L)'
;MQTLLSLPQNLLTTYNAICRPSQASFFIESDPQGYHLGSGGGTAWILKQFAKAHDFKQKKILIHAGGQGRRLLSYSASGKIFTPIPVYRWKTGQKIDQTLLDIQTDFYNDVMERSNSDQNLLIASGDVLLRCKSLPAKLPQADVVILTTWIDSSVATHHGVLFAKAQTPSVPDFMLQKPSTSQIEKLLSTHLFMMDTGCWILSDKAVEVLLKKCESGTELPKEYDFYSDFGAALGLNPSKTDSDISSLSCELVNLDGGEFYHYGTSRELITSTETIQNLETDPRNIL
;
A
#
# COMPACT_ATOMS: atom_id res chain seq x y z
N MET A 1 -11.49 8.19 11.79
CA MET A 1 -10.37 7.56 11.06
C MET A 1 -9.37 8.65 10.71
N GLN A 2 -8.07 8.37 10.82
CA GLN A 2 -7.00 9.33 10.55
C GLN A 2 -6.10 8.83 9.44
N THR A 3 -5.74 9.69 8.48
CA THR A 3 -4.75 9.36 7.45
C THR A 3 -3.38 9.88 7.85
N LEU A 4 -2.39 9.00 7.80
CA LEU A 4 -0.98 9.25 8.09
C LEU A 4 -0.20 9.22 6.78
N LEU A 5 0.66 10.20 6.54
CA LEU A 5 1.53 10.26 5.36
C LEU A 5 2.99 10.17 5.79
N SER A 6 3.67 9.12 5.37
CA SER A 6 5.13 9.03 5.47
C SER A 6 5.74 9.68 4.24
N LEU A 7 6.26 10.90 4.38
CA LEU A 7 6.85 11.69 3.30
C LEU A 7 8.37 11.86 3.51
N PRO A 8 9.17 11.92 2.44
CA PRO A 8 10.54 12.41 2.52
C PRO A 8 10.61 13.84 3.03
N GLN A 9 11.66 14.19 3.77
CA GLN A 9 11.82 15.49 4.40
C GLN A 9 11.70 16.68 3.42
N ASN A 10 12.22 16.53 2.20
CA ASN A 10 12.12 17.56 1.17
C ASN A 10 10.68 17.79 0.67
N LEU A 11 9.80 16.78 0.79
CA LEU A 11 8.41 16.91 0.38
C LEU A 11 7.52 17.54 1.45
N LEU A 12 7.92 17.55 2.71
CA LEU A 12 7.19 18.26 3.76
C LEU A 12 7.05 19.76 3.46
N THR A 13 8.12 20.39 3.01
CA THR A 13 8.09 21.82 2.63
C THR A 13 7.14 22.03 1.45
N THR A 14 7.19 21.15 0.46
CA THR A 14 6.32 21.20 -0.72
C THR A 14 4.86 20.98 -0.32
N TYR A 15 4.59 20.01 0.53
CA TYR A 15 3.25 19.74 1.05
C TYR A 15 2.67 20.96 1.74
N ASN A 16 3.40 21.57 2.66
CA ASN A 16 2.96 22.76 3.40
C ASN A 16 2.71 23.98 2.48
N ALA A 17 3.39 24.05 1.34
CA ALA A 17 3.19 25.09 0.34
C ALA A 17 1.98 24.85 -0.59
N ILE A 18 1.66 23.59 -0.90
CA ILE A 18 0.63 23.19 -1.85
C ILE A 18 -0.73 22.94 -1.16
N CYS A 19 -0.71 22.32 0.02
CA CYS A 19 -1.95 21.95 0.71
C CYS A 19 -2.63 23.15 1.34
N ARG A 20 -3.86 23.39 0.89
CA ARG A 20 -4.73 24.43 1.47
C ARG A 20 -5.34 23.92 2.78
N PRO A 21 -5.59 24.81 3.76
CA PRO A 21 -6.18 24.45 5.08
C PRO A 21 -7.53 23.74 5.05
N SER A 22 -8.19 23.71 3.89
CA SER A 22 -9.51 23.05 3.72
C SER A 22 -9.44 21.57 3.35
N GLN A 23 -8.26 21.01 3.11
CA GLN A 23 -8.09 19.59 2.86
C GLN A 23 -7.95 18.84 4.18
N ALA A 24 -8.42 17.59 4.22
CA ALA A 24 -8.41 16.75 5.41
C ALA A 24 -7.07 16.85 6.18
N SER A 25 -7.14 16.94 7.50
CA SER A 25 -5.95 17.02 8.33
C SER A 25 -5.21 15.69 8.31
N PHE A 26 -4.17 15.60 7.50
CA PHE A 26 -3.26 14.47 7.53
C PHE A 26 -2.27 14.59 8.69
N PHE A 27 -1.95 13.48 9.34
CA PHE A 27 -0.79 13.41 10.21
C PHE A 27 0.43 13.04 9.35
N ILE A 28 1.41 13.92 9.29
CA ILE A 28 2.54 13.78 8.36
C ILE A 28 3.83 13.67 9.14
N GLU A 29 4.65 12.71 8.77
CA GLU A 29 5.96 12.50 9.38
C GLU A 29 6.97 12.07 8.33
N SER A 30 8.25 12.34 8.59
CA SER A 30 9.39 11.91 7.79
C SER A 30 10.32 11.06 8.63
N ASP A 31 11.11 10.22 7.98
CA ASP A 31 12.25 9.61 8.67
C ASP A 31 13.12 10.72 9.31
N PRO A 32 13.70 10.48 10.49
CA PRO A 32 14.60 11.42 11.11
C PRO A 32 15.76 11.79 10.20
N GLN A 33 16.24 13.02 10.31
CA GLN A 33 17.29 13.53 9.44
C GLN A 33 18.53 12.63 9.46
N GLY A 34 18.98 12.22 8.28
CA GLY A 34 20.15 11.35 8.12
C GLY A 34 19.86 9.84 8.24
N TYR A 35 18.60 9.45 8.48
CA TYR A 35 18.21 8.05 8.60
C TYR A 35 17.34 7.61 7.41
N HIS A 36 17.45 6.34 7.06
CA HIS A 36 16.56 5.63 6.15
C HIS A 36 16.02 4.41 6.89
N LEU A 37 14.79 4.50 7.36
CA LEU A 37 14.22 3.47 8.23
C LEU A 37 13.59 2.30 7.44
N GLY A 38 13.43 2.45 6.13
CA GLY A 38 12.68 1.49 5.32
C GLY A 38 11.17 1.55 5.57
N SER A 39 10.41 0.73 4.86
CA SER A 39 8.94 0.76 4.93
C SER A 39 8.40 0.34 6.30
N GLY A 40 9.00 -0.65 6.95
CA GLY A 40 8.60 -1.10 8.29
C GLY A 40 9.10 -0.18 9.40
N GLY A 41 10.39 0.20 9.37
CA GLY A 41 10.94 1.14 10.34
C GLY A 41 10.28 2.51 10.27
N GLY A 42 10.00 3.03 9.07
CA GLY A 42 9.23 4.25 8.86
C GLY A 42 7.80 4.13 9.38
N THR A 43 7.14 2.97 9.19
CA THR A 43 5.84 2.68 9.83
C THR A 43 5.95 2.77 11.35
N ALA A 44 6.94 2.12 11.96
CA ALA A 44 7.12 2.16 13.41
C ALA A 44 7.39 3.59 13.91
N TRP A 45 8.18 4.37 13.18
CA TRP A 45 8.46 5.76 13.51
C TRP A 45 7.20 6.63 13.51
N ILE A 46 6.46 6.67 12.41
CA ILE A 46 5.25 7.51 12.31
C ILE A 46 4.19 7.12 13.33
N LEU A 47 4.01 5.80 13.58
CA LEU A 47 3.08 5.32 14.60
C LEU A 47 3.49 5.76 16.01
N LYS A 48 4.79 5.74 16.32
CA LYS A 48 5.33 6.22 17.59
C LYS A 48 5.11 7.73 17.77
N GLN A 49 5.31 8.53 16.71
CA GLN A 49 5.03 9.96 16.78
C GLN A 49 3.53 10.23 16.93
N PHE A 50 2.71 9.51 16.20
CA PHE A 50 1.26 9.62 16.26
C PHE A 50 0.71 9.34 17.66
N ALA A 51 1.19 8.30 18.31
CA ALA A 51 0.78 7.91 19.66
C ALA A 51 1.06 8.94 20.75
N LYS A 52 1.94 9.93 20.51
CA LYS A 52 2.22 11.00 21.47
C LYS A 52 1.06 11.99 21.66
N ALA A 53 0.19 12.12 20.65
CA ALA A 53 -0.88 13.12 20.64
C ALA A 53 -2.27 12.57 20.30
N HIS A 54 -2.35 11.29 19.92
CA HIS A 54 -3.59 10.67 19.44
C HIS A 54 -3.83 9.30 20.06
N ASP A 55 -5.10 8.87 20.07
CA ASP A 55 -5.45 7.50 20.48
C ASP A 55 -4.89 6.49 19.48
N PHE A 56 -3.99 5.64 19.97
CA PHE A 56 -3.35 4.61 19.14
C PHE A 56 -4.32 3.56 18.62
N LYS A 57 -5.46 3.34 19.30
CA LYS A 57 -6.46 2.33 18.90
C LYS A 57 -7.43 2.81 17.83
N GLN A 58 -7.46 4.10 17.52
CA GLN A 58 -8.31 4.56 16.44
C GLN A 58 -7.87 4.00 15.07
N LYS A 59 -8.84 3.74 14.19
CA LYS A 59 -8.56 3.31 12.82
C LYS A 59 -7.74 4.35 12.07
N LYS A 60 -6.70 3.91 11.38
CA LYS A 60 -5.76 4.75 10.64
C LYS A 60 -5.32 4.13 9.33
N ILE A 61 -5.06 4.99 8.36
CA ILE A 61 -4.53 4.65 7.05
C ILE A 61 -3.14 5.27 6.98
N LEU A 62 -2.11 4.45 6.82
CA LEU A 62 -0.74 4.91 6.60
C LEU A 62 -0.37 4.74 5.13
N ILE A 63 -0.06 5.84 4.46
CA ILE A 63 0.38 5.83 3.08
C ILE A 63 1.87 6.16 3.04
N HIS A 64 2.67 5.22 2.53
CA HIS A 64 4.08 5.43 2.25
C HIS A 64 4.25 6.17 0.93
N ALA A 65 4.44 7.46 1.01
CA ALA A 65 4.67 8.32 -0.15
C ALA A 65 6.17 8.62 -0.36
N GLY A 66 7.03 7.71 0.07
CA GLY A 66 8.47 7.76 -0.06
C GLY A 66 8.95 7.48 -1.49
N GLY A 67 10.27 7.50 -1.62
CA GLY A 67 10.97 7.27 -2.89
C GLY A 67 11.46 8.57 -3.53
N GLN A 68 12.66 8.48 -4.12
CA GLN A 68 13.36 9.67 -4.65
C GLN A 68 12.76 10.21 -5.97
N GLY A 69 11.69 9.62 -6.49
CA GLY A 69 11.03 10.08 -7.72
C GLY A 69 11.90 10.07 -8.98
N ARG A 70 13.10 9.48 -8.93
CA ARG A 70 14.11 9.56 -10.02
C ARG A 70 13.61 9.09 -11.39
N ARG A 71 12.61 8.19 -11.40
CA ARG A 71 12.03 7.64 -12.63
C ARG A 71 10.77 8.36 -13.09
N LEU A 72 10.22 9.25 -12.25
CA LEU A 72 9.07 10.11 -12.56
C LEU A 72 9.51 11.57 -12.42
N LEU A 73 10.33 12.04 -13.36
CA LEU A 73 11.01 13.32 -13.29
C LEU A 73 10.06 14.52 -13.19
N SER A 74 8.93 14.46 -13.89
CA SER A 74 7.94 15.57 -13.93
C SER A 74 7.33 15.87 -12.54
N TYR A 75 7.29 14.88 -11.65
CA TYR A 75 6.69 15.01 -10.31
C TYR A 75 7.66 14.65 -9.17
N SER A 76 8.96 14.55 -9.46
CA SER A 76 9.96 14.25 -8.43
C SER A 76 10.04 15.34 -7.36
N ALA A 77 9.86 16.61 -7.74
CA ALA A 77 9.91 17.74 -6.83
C ALA A 77 8.64 17.91 -5.98
N SER A 78 7.48 17.59 -6.52
CA SER A 78 6.18 17.67 -5.81
C SER A 78 5.79 16.39 -5.07
N GLY A 79 6.43 15.27 -5.42
CA GLY A 79 6.09 13.94 -4.91
C GLY A 79 5.04 13.22 -5.75
N LYS A 80 5.23 11.93 -5.97
CA LYS A 80 4.36 11.09 -6.81
C LYS A 80 2.90 11.09 -6.35
N ILE A 81 2.68 11.06 -5.06
CA ILE A 81 1.35 11.02 -4.46
C ILE A 81 0.51 12.28 -4.76
N PHE A 82 1.17 13.39 -5.04
CA PHE A 82 0.53 14.66 -5.42
C PHE A 82 0.41 14.84 -6.93
N THR A 83 0.68 13.78 -7.72
CA THR A 83 0.48 13.81 -9.17
C THR A 83 -0.98 14.05 -9.48
N PRO A 84 -1.33 15.10 -10.25
CA PRO A 84 -2.70 15.32 -10.71
C PRO A 84 -3.15 14.17 -11.63
N ILE A 85 -4.24 13.53 -11.27
CA ILE A 85 -4.83 12.42 -12.04
C ILE A 85 -6.19 12.91 -12.57
N PRO A 86 -6.32 13.21 -13.86
CA PRO A 86 -7.54 13.78 -14.43
C PRO A 86 -8.66 12.74 -14.67
N VAL A 87 -8.56 11.56 -14.08
CA VAL A 87 -9.57 10.52 -14.16
C VAL A 87 -10.79 10.85 -13.30
N TYR A 88 -11.96 10.34 -13.64
CA TYR A 88 -13.25 10.63 -12.98
C TYR A 88 -13.70 12.09 -13.01
N ARG A 89 -12.98 12.92 -13.71
CA ARG A 89 -13.15 14.37 -13.76
C ARG A 89 -14.57 14.84 -14.06
N TRP A 90 -15.31 14.07 -14.85
CA TRP A 90 -16.65 14.42 -15.31
C TRP A 90 -17.78 13.68 -14.61
N LYS A 91 -17.45 12.65 -13.84
CA LYS A 91 -18.45 11.70 -13.33
C LYS A 91 -19.19 12.19 -12.08
N THR A 92 -18.57 12.91 -11.19
CA THR A 92 -19.15 13.25 -9.88
C THR A 92 -18.81 14.66 -9.41
N GLY A 93 -18.55 15.59 -10.32
CA GLY A 93 -18.13 16.94 -9.95
C GLY A 93 -16.74 16.98 -9.30
N GLN A 94 -15.90 16.04 -9.65
CA GLN A 94 -14.53 15.96 -9.12
C GLN A 94 -13.71 17.18 -9.51
N LYS A 95 -12.78 17.57 -8.64
CA LYS A 95 -11.95 18.75 -8.80
C LYS A 95 -10.93 18.54 -9.93
N ILE A 96 -10.62 19.60 -10.67
CA ILE A 96 -9.57 19.59 -11.71
C ILE A 96 -8.18 19.29 -11.11
N ASP A 97 -7.97 19.69 -9.88
CA ASP A 97 -6.73 19.55 -9.12
C ASP A 97 -6.66 18.27 -8.28
N GLN A 98 -7.53 17.29 -8.55
CA GLN A 98 -7.54 16.00 -7.89
C GLN A 98 -6.22 15.27 -8.09
N THR A 99 -5.62 14.85 -6.98
CA THR A 99 -4.34 14.14 -6.97
C THR A 99 -4.53 12.63 -6.79
N LEU A 100 -3.45 11.88 -6.99
CA LEU A 100 -3.43 10.45 -6.68
C LEU A 100 -3.79 10.18 -5.21
N LEU A 101 -3.34 11.04 -4.28
CA LEU A 101 -3.70 10.95 -2.86
C LEU A 101 -5.21 11.03 -2.63
N ASP A 102 -5.89 11.97 -3.29
CA ASP A 102 -7.34 12.15 -3.11
C ASP A 102 -8.10 10.90 -3.53
N ILE A 103 -7.75 10.32 -4.69
CA ILE A 103 -8.40 9.11 -5.22
C ILE A 103 -8.12 7.88 -4.35
N GLN A 104 -6.85 7.69 -3.94
CA GLN A 104 -6.46 6.57 -3.10
C GLN A 104 -7.16 6.60 -1.74
N THR A 105 -7.26 7.78 -1.14
CA THR A 105 -7.83 7.94 0.20
C THR A 105 -9.28 7.46 0.24
N ASP A 106 -10.07 7.74 -0.78
CA ASP A 106 -11.47 7.27 -0.86
C ASP A 106 -11.54 5.74 -0.87
N PHE A 107 -10.71 5.08 -1.68
CA PHE A 107 -10.66 3.62 -1.74
C PHE A 107 -10.22 3.01 -0.40
N TYR A 108 -9.20 3.56 0.22
CA TYR A 108 -8.69 3.03 1.50
C TYR A 108 -9.67 3.26 2.66
N ASN A 109 -10.42 4.36 2.65
CA ASN A 109 -11.52 4.59 3.58
C ASN A 109 -12.58 3.49 3.46
N ASP A 110 -12.96 3.18 2.24
CA ASP A 110 -13.94 2.14 1.92
C ASP A 110 -13.47 0.75 2.40
N VAL A 111 -12.19 0.43 2.24
CA VAL A 111 -11.58 -0.80 2.78
C VAL A 111 -11.64 -0.82 4.31
N MET A 112 -11.24 0.27 4.96
CA MET A 112 -11.20 0.34 6.42
C MET A 112 -12.57 0.36 7.09
N GLU A 113 -13.62 0.81 6.42
CA GLU A 113 -15.01 0.68 6.91
C GLU A 113 -15.43 -0.78 7.04
N ARG A 114 -14.85 -1.67 6.23
CA ARG A 114 -15.12 -3.12 6.22
C ARG A 114 -14.22 -3.91 7.15
N SER A 115 -13.22 -3.26 7.76
CA SER A 115 -12.28 -3.93 8.68
C SER A 115 -12.94 -4.28 10.03
N ASN A 116 -12.41 -5.30 10.69
CA ASN A 116 -12.84 -5.71 12.01
C ASN A 116 -12.41 -4.70 13.10
N SER A 117 -12.93 -4.87 14.32
CA SER A 117 -12.69 -3.92 15.42
C SER A 117 -11.24 -3.85 15.90
N ASP A 118 -10.47 -4.90 15.68
CA ASP A 118 -9.05 -5.01 16.03
C ASP A 118 -8.12 -4.73 14.85
N GLN A 119 -8.66 -4.60 13.63
CA GLN A 119 -7.93 -4.27 12.41
C GLN A 119 -7.87 -2.74 12.25
N ASN A 120 -6.94 -2.10 12.94
CA ASN A 120 -6.90 -0.65 13.12
C ASN A 120 -5.84 0.08 12.26
N LEU A 121 -5.04 -0.64 11.47
CA LEU A 121 -4.03 -0.04 10.60
C LEU A 121 -4.13 -0.59 9.18
N LEU A 122 -4.32 0.29 8.20
CA LEU A 122 -4.07 0.01 6.79
C LEU A 122 -2.74 0.64 6.39
N ILE A 123 -1.86 -0.14 5.76
CA ILE A 123 -0.61 0.32 5.15
C ILE A 123 -0.77 0.25 3.64
N ALA A 124 -0.42 1.33 2.94
CA ALA A 124 -0.52 1.39 1.48
C ALA A 124 0.69 2.07 0.83
N SER A 125 0.94 1.72 -0.43
CA SER A 125 1.90 2.42 -1.29
C SER A 125 1.30 3.69 -1.87
N GLY A 126 2.06 4.79 -1.85
CA GLY A 126 1.61 6.11 -2.32
C GLY A 126 1.66 6.30 -3.84
N ASP A 127 2.22 5.35 -4.60
CA ASP A 127 2.35 5.44 -6.05
C ASP A 127 1.49 4.40 -6.81
N VAL A 128 0.44 3.90 -6.16
CA VAL A 128 -0.48 2.91 -6.71
C VAL A 128 -1.91 3.43 -6.65
N LEU A 129 -2.68 3.24 -7.70
CA LEU A 129 -4.13 3.37 -7.69
C LEU A 129 -4.76 2.00 -7.87
N LEU A 130 -5.63 1.63 -6.94
CA LEU A 130 -6.40 0.39 -6.98
C LEU A 130 -7.83 0.67 -7.38
N ARG A 131 -8.38 -0.22 -8.20
CA ARG A 131 -9.80 -0.27 -8.54
C ARG A 131 -10.28 -1.72 -8.47
N CYS A 132 -11.55 -1.89 -8.18
CA CYS A 132 -12.23 -3.19 -8.25
C CYS A 132 -13.73 -2.97 -8.51
N LYS A 133 -14.41 -4.03 -8.92
CA LYS A 133 -15.86 -3.99 -9.11
C LYS A 133 -16.59 -3.92 -7.78
N SER A 134 -16.10 -4.68 -6.80
CA SER A 134 -16.67 -4.74 -5.47
C SER A 134 -15.63 -5.11 -4.42
N LEU A 135 -15.79 -4.59 -3.22
CA LEU A 135 -15.11 -5.04 -2.02
C LEU A 135 -16.01 -6.01 -1.25
N PRO A 136 -15.46 -6.96 -0.49
CA PRO A 136 -16.27 -7.82 0.38
C PRO A 136 -17.04 -6.96 1.39
N ALA A 137 -18.23 -7.38 1.80
CA ALA A 137 -19.04 -6.65 2.78
C ALA A 137 -18.31 -6.47 4.12
N LYS A 138 -17.45 -7.43 4.48
CA LYS A 138 -16.58 -7.39 5.65
C LYS A 138 -15.25 -8.08 5.32
N LEU A 139 -14.14 -7.55 5.81
CA LEU A 139 -12.85 -8.19 5.69
C LEU A 139 -12.76 -9.45 6.56
N PRO A 140 -11.97 -10.46 6.17
CA PRO A 140 -11.76 -11.65 6.99
C PRO A 140 -11.15 -11.29 8.35
N GLN A 141 -11.48 -12.10 9.35
CA GLN A 141 -10.92 -11.97 10.69
C GLN A 141 -9.54 -12.63 10.73
N ALA A 142 -8.51 -11.85 10.45
CA ALA A 142 -7.12 -12.28 10.49
C ALA A 142 -6.23 -11.18 11.05
N ASP A 143 -5.05 -11.55 11.57
CA ASP A 143 -4.06 -10.58 12.08
C ASP A 143 -3.52 -9.71 10.93
N VAL A 144 -3.38 -10.30 9.75
CA VAL A 144 -2.94 -9.61 8.53
C VAL A 144 -3.89 -9.95 7.39
N VAL A 145 -4.43 -8.94 6.73
CA VAL A 145 -5.21 -9.09 5.49
C VAL A 145 -4.47 -8.36 4.37
N ILE A 146 -4.20 -9.06 3.28
CA ILE A 146 -3.49 -8.51 2.12
C ILE A 146 -4.45 -8.42 0.94
N LEU A 147 -4.62 -7.23 0.39
CA LEU A 147 -5.36 -7.07 -0.86
C LEU A 147 -4.49 -7.51 -2.03
N THR A 148 -5.01 -8.38 -2.86
CA THR A 148 -4.31 -8.97 -4.00
C THR A 148 -5.10 -8.82 -5.28
N THR A 149 -4.44 -9.01 -6.42
CA THR A 149 -5.10 -9.09 -7.72
C THR A 149 -4.44 -10.14 -8.60
N TRP A 150 -5.24 -10.75 -9.50
CA TRP A 150 -4.74 -11.61 -10.54
C TRP A 150 -4.02 -10.78 -11.61
N ILE A 151 -2.85 -11.23 -12.04
CA ILE A 151 -2.06 -10.53 -13.04
C ILE A 151 -1.21 -11.51 -13.84
N ASP A 152 -0.78 -11.11 -15.03
CA ASP A 152 0.17 -11.88 -15.82
C ASP A 152 1.53 -12.03 -15.14
N SER A 153 2.16 -13.20 -15.29
CA SER A 153 3.46 -13.49 -14.69
C SER A 153 4.55 -12.47 -15.09
N SER A 154 4.49 -11.93 -16.30
CA SER A 154 5.42 -10.91 -16.78
C SER A 154 5.37 -9.61 -15.97
N VAL A 155 4.18 -9.20 -15.50
CA VAL A 155 4.01 -8.02 -14.66
C VAL A 155 4.34 -8.34 -13.21
N ALA A 156 3.95 -9.52 -12.73
CA ALA A 156 4.21 -9.99 -11.37
C ALA A 156 5.71 -9.94 -10.98
N THR A 157 6.63 -10.12 -11.96
CA THR A 157 8.08 -10.06 -11.73
C THR A 157 8.60 -8.72 -11.17
N HIS A 158 7.81 -7.67 -11.23
CA HIS A 158 8.19 -6.34 -10.73
C HIS A 158 7.67 -6.04 -9.32
N HIS A 159 6.84 -6.93 -8.76
CA HIS A 159 6.10 -6.73 -7.51
C HIS A 159 6.32 -7.86 -6.52
N GLY A 160 5.76 -7.72 -5.33
CA GLY A 160 5.57 -8.83 -4.40
C GLY A 160 4.53 -9.81 -4.94
N VAL A 161 4.79 -11.09 -4.78
CA VAL A 161 3.90 -12.16 -5.25
C VAL A 161 3.62 -13.13 -4.12
N LEU A 162 2.34 -13.34 -3.86
CA LEU A 162 1.85 -14.28 -2.87
C LEU A 162 1.45 -15.58 -3.54
N PHE A 163 1.89 -16.68 -2.98
CA PHE A 163 1.59 -18.03 -3.44
C PHE A 163 0.67 -18.71 -2.44
N ALA A 164 -0.39 -19.33 -2.94
CA ALA A 164 -1.38 -20.07 -2.13
C ALA A 164 -1.70 -21.40 -2.77
N LYS A 165 -2.11 -22.40 -1.97
CA LYS A 165 -2.60 -23.67 -2.49
C LYS A 165 -3.98 -23.48 -3.12
N ALA A 166 -4.27 -24.20 -4.20
CA ALA A 166 -5.57 -24.13 -4.87
C ALA A 166 -6.76 -24.50 -3.94
N GLN A 167 -6.52 -25.35 -2.93
CA GLN A 167 -7.51 -25.76 -1.94
C GLN A 167 -7.82 -24.69 -0.89
N THR A 168 -6.88 -23.78 -0.65
CA THR A 168 -6.97 -22.69 0.33
C THR A 168 -6.47 -21.37 -0.26
N PRO A 169 -7.13 -20.84 -1.31
CA PRO A 169 -6.61 -19.72 -2.08
C PRO A 169 -6.55 -18.40 -1.30
N SER A 170 -7.28 -18.30 -0.20
CA SER A 170 -7.23 -17.13 0.69
C SER A 170 -6.12 -17.20 1.73
N VAL A 171 -5.44 -18.33 1.89
CA VAL A 171 -4.38 -18.49 2.89
C VAL A 171 -3.03 -18.54 2.18
N PRO A 172 -2.14 -17.56 2.40
CA PRO A 172 -0.83 -17.57 1.76
C PRO A 172 0.03 -18.72 2.27
N ASP A 173 0.69 -19.40 1.34
CA ASP A 173 1.74 -20.37 1.69
C ASP A 173 3.06 -19.63 1.97
N PHE A 174 3.43 -18.74 1.06
CA PHE A 174 4.59 -17.84 1.21
C PHE A 174 4.50 -16.65 0.25
N MET A 175 5.39 -15.68 0.46
CA MET A 175 5.58 -14.50 -0.40
C MET A 175 6.99 -14.45 -0.97
N LEU A 176 7.12 -14.06 -2.24
CA LEU A 176 8.39 -13.74 -2.88
C LEU A 176 8.39 -12.30 -3.39
N GLN A 177 9.50 -11.60 -3.20
CA GLN A 177 9.69 -10.27 -3.76
C GLN A 177 10.35 -10.37 -5.13
N LYS A 178 9.67 -9.82 -6.14
CA LYS A 178 10.15 -9.74 -7.53
C LYS A 178 10.68 -11.07 -8.06
N PRO A 179 9.90 -12.15 -7.99
CA PRO A 179 10.34 -13.44 -8.51
C PRO A 179 10.55 -13.38 -10.03
N SER A 180 11.48 -14.14 -10.55
CA SER A 180 11.61 -14.30 -11.99
C SER A 180 10.45 -15.08 -12.59
N THR A 181 10.16 -14.89 -13.88
CA THR A 181 9.12 -15.65 -14.58
C THR A 181 9.33 -17.16 -14.42
N SER A 182 10.58 -17.64 -14.51
CA SER A 182 10.90 -19.07 -14.34
C SER A 182 10.64 -19.58 -12.91
N GLN A 183 10.75 -18.74 -11.89
CA GLN A 183 10.36 -19.11 -10.52
C GLN A 183 8.85 -19.22 -10.38
N ILE A 184 8.11 -18.29 -10.97
CA ILE A 184 6.63 -18.35 -10.97
C ILE A 184 6.17 -19.61 -11.71
N GLU A 185 6.66 -19.84 -12.92
CA GLU A 185 6.29 -21.00 -13.75
C GLU A 185 6.52 -22.35 -13.07
N LYS A 186 7.63 -22.51 -12.36
CA LYS A 186 7.92 -23.73 -11.58
C LYS A 186 6.89 -23.99 -10.48
N LEU A 187 6.30 -22.94 -9.92
CA LEU A 187 5.35 -23.02 -8.82
C LEU A 187 3.90 -23.22 -9.29
N LEU A 188 3.58 -22.94 -10.57
CA LEU A 188 2.22 -23.05 -11.12
C LEU A 188 1.64 -24.47 -11.04
N SER A 189 2.49 -25.50 -10.99
CA SER A 189 2.01 -26.88 -10.83
C SER A 189 1.43 -27.20 -9.45
N THR A 190 1.74 -26.36 -8.45
CA THR A 190 1.40 -26.60 -7.04
C THR A 190 0.72 -25.42 -6.36
N HIS A 191 0.84 -24.21 -6.90
CA HIS A 191 0.33 -22.98 -6.30
C HIS A 191 -0.39 -22.10 -7.31
N LEU A 192 -1.38 -21.39 -6.82
CA LEU A 192 -1.86 -20.16 -7.45
C LEU A 192 -0.93 -19.03 -7.03
N PHE A 193 -0.81 -18.01 -7.86
CA PHE A 193 -0.09 -16.79 -7.50
C PHE A 193 -0.96 -15.55 -7.70
N MET A 194 -0.81 -14.60 -6.81
CA MET A 194 -1.48 -13.31 -6.85
C MET A 194 -0.46 -12.22 -6.56
N MET A 195 -0.61 -11.10 -7.23
CA MET A 195 0.23 -9.93 -6.97
C MET A 195 -0.21 -9.22 -5.70
N ASP A 196 0.75 -8.86 -4.86
CA ASP A 196 0.58 -7.91 -3.78
C ASP A 196 0.27 -6.52 -4.34
N THR A 197 -0.85 -5.95 -3.91
CA THR A 197 -1.24 -4.59 -4.31
C THR A 197 -0.54 -3.50 -3.49
N GLY A 198 0.24 -3.88 -2.49
CA GLY A 198 0.83 -2.96 -1.52
C GLY A 198 -0.18 -2.38 -0.52
N CYS A 199 -1.39 -2.95 -0.44
CA CYS A 199 -2.43 -2.55 0.51
C CYS A 199 -2.67 -3.68 1.52
N TRP A 200 -2.28 -3.43 2.77
CA TRP A 200 -2.28 -4.40 3.86
C TRP A 200 -3.03 -3.87 5.07
N ILE A 201 -3.89 -4.68 5.66
CA ILE A 201 -4.63 -4.34 6.87
C ILE A 201 -4.08 -5.20 8.02
N LEU A 202 -3.71 -4.55 9.12
CA LEU A 202 -3.09 -5.15 10.28
C LEU A 202 -3.99 -5.03 11.51
N SER A 203 -4.10 -6.12 12.27
CA SER A 203 -4.66 -6.12 13.61
C SER A 203 -3.72 -5.44 14.60
N ASP A 204 -4.23 -5.06 15.76
CA ASP A 204 -3.41 -4.52 16.85
C ASP A 204 -2.26 -5.47 17.21
N LYS A 205 -2.52 -6.79 17.23
CA LYS A 205 -1.49 -7.82 17.46
C LYS A 205 -0.40 -7.80 16.38
N ALA A 206 -0.77 -7.70 15.11
CA ALA A 206 0.22 -7.64 14.02
C ALA A 206 1.04 -6.35 14.08
N VAL A 207 0.41 -5.23 14.46
CA VAL A 207 1.11 -3.96 14.69
C VAL A 207 2.12 -4.08 15.82
N GLU A 208 1.74 -4.69 16.95
CA GLU A 208 2.66 -4.92 18.09
C GLU A 208 3.88 -5.75 17.67
N VAL A 209 3.67 -6.84 16.90
CA VAL A 209 4.75 -7.65 16.36
C VAL A 209 5.65 -6.81 15.44
N LEU A 210 5.09 -6.04 14.52
CA LEU A 210 5.85 -5.17 13.62
C LEU A 210 6.70 -4.15 14.40
N LEU A 211 6.10 -3.47 15.37
CA LEU A 211 6.82 -2.51 16.22
C LEU A 211 7.99 -3.16 16.95
N LYS A 212 7.78 -4.35 17.55
CA LYS A 212 8.83 -5.13 18.22
C LYS A 212 9.97 -5.49 17.25
N LYS A 213 9.66 -5.87 15.99
CA LYS A 213 10.69 -6.17 14.98
C LYS A 213 11.51 -4.94 14.59
N CYS A 214 10.94 -3.76 14.71
CA CYS A 214 11.63 -2.50 14.41
C CYS A 214 12.42 -1.92 15.59
N GLU A 215 12.36 -2.50 16.77
CA GLU A 215 13.12 -2.03 17.95
C GLU A 215 14.63 -2.12 17.72
N SER A 216 15.35 -1.06 18.10
CA SER A 216 16.82 -0.98 18.04
C SER A 216 17.47 -0.92 19.43
N GLY A 217 16.66 -0.90 20.50
CA GLY A 217 17.12 -0.58 21.86
C GLY A 217 17.32 0.92 22.12
N THR A 218 16.99 1.78 21.14
CA THR A 218 17.01 3.24 21.25
C THR A 218 15.61 3.82 20.97
N GLU A 219 15.49 5.15 21.00
CA GLU A 219 14.22 5.79 20.61
C GLU A 219 13.90 5.65 19.11
N LEU A 220 14.92 5.49 18.27
CA LEU A 220 14.76 5.36 16.83
C LEU A 220 14.54 3.89 16.46
N PRO A 221 13.57 3.58 15.59
CA PRO A 221 13.48 2.25 15.00
C PRO A 221 14.72 1.93 14.17
N LYS A 222 15.06 0.65 14.08
CA LYS A 222 16.07 0.20 13.12
C LYS A 222 15.49 0.19 11.70
N GLU A 223 16.37 0.19 10.70
CA GLU A 223 15.98 -0.07 9.32
C GLU A 223 15.32 -1.44 9.20
N TYR A 224 14.13 -1.47 8.61
CA TYR A 224 13.34 -2.69 8.44
C TYR A 224 12.42 -2.54 7.22
N ASP A 225 12.45 -3.53 6.33
CA ASP A 225 11.58 -3.53 5.16
C ASP A 225 10.30 -4.33 5.44
N PHE A 226 9.15 -3.66 5.34
CA PHE A 226 7.86 -4.27 5.63
C PHE A 226 7.53 -5.43 4.68
N TYR A 227 7.82 -5.30 3.41
CA TYR A 227 7.47 -6.30 2.41
C TYR A 227 8.48 -7.45 2.35
N SER A 228 9.78 -7.13 2.35
CA SER A 228 10.87 -8.11 2.21
C SER A 228 11.23 -8.81 3.51
N ASP A 229 10.91 -8.22 4.66
CA ASP A 229 11.22 -8.82 5.97
C ASP A 229 9.96 -9.34 6.65
N PHE A 230 8.98 -8.47 6.91
CA PHE A 230 7.74 -8.89 7.57
C PHE A 230 6.88 -9.75 6.64
N GLY A 231 6.64 -9.31 5.40
CA GLY A 231 5.83 -10.04 4.43
C GLY A 231 6.40 -11.40 4.06
N ALA A 232 7.73 -11.49 3.88
CA ALA A 232 8.38 -12.76 3.56
C ALA A 232 8.35 -13.79 4.70
N ALA A 233 8.04 -13.36 5.93
CA ALA A 233 7.90 -14.23 7.09
C ALA A 233 6.45 -14.65 7.40
N LEU A 234 5.47 -14.20 6.58
CA LEU A 234 4.07 -14.59 6.68
C LEU A 234 3.76 -15.83 5.84
N GLY A 235 2.71 -16.56 6.24
CA GLY A 235 2.18 -17.73 5.54
C GLY A 235 2.48 -19.05 6.23
N LEU A 236 2.01 -20.12 5.61
CA LEU A 236 2.14 -21.48 6.17
C LEU A 236 3.58 -22.03 6.06
N ASN A 237 4.28 -21.69 4.96
CA ASN A 237 5.66 -22.09 4.69
C ASN A 237 6.48 -20.86 4.26
N PRO A 238 6.69 -19.88 5.16
CA PRO A 238 7.26 -18.61 4.81
C PRO A 238 8.67 -18.70 4.22
N SER A 239 9.00 -17.80 3.31
CA SER A 239 10.32 -17.72 2.68
C SER A 239 11.43 -17.19 3.61
N LYS A 240 11.04 -16.54 4.71
CA LYS A 240 11.93 -16.17 5.84
C LYS A 240 11.41 -16.75 7.14
N THR A 241 12.30 -17.20 8.00
CA THR A 241 11.93 -17.75 9.30
C THR A 241 11.89 -16.65 10.35
N ASP A 242 10.71 -16.44 10.93
CA ASP A 242 10.47 -15.58 12.08
C ASP A 242 9.24 -16.10 12.84
N SER A 243 9.45 -16.66 14.03
CA SER A 243 8.38 -17.32 14.81
C SER A 243 7.28 -16.36 15.27
N ASP A 244 7.60 -15.10 15.58
CA ASP A 244 6.59 -14.13 16.00
C ASP A 244 5.67 -13.79 14.82
N ILE A 245 6.25 -13.53 13.64
CA ILE A 245 5.49 -13.18 12.43
C ILE A 245 4.73 -14.39 11.88
N SER A 246 5.37 -15.57 11.83
CA SER A 246 4.72 -16.79 11.34
C SER A 246 3.57 -17.27 12.23
N SER A 247 3.47 -16.78 13.47
CA SER A 247 2.34 -17.04 14.37
C SER A 247 1.11 -16.19 14.08
N LEU A 248 1.24 -15.17 13.22
CA LEU A 248 0.12 -14.31 12.83
C LEU A 248 -0.75 -15.02 11.79
N SER A 249 -2.06 -14.98 11.98
CA SER A 249 -3.00 -15.39 10.94
C SER A 249 -2.94 -14.40 9.77
N CYS A 250 -2.89 -14.93 8.54
CA CYS A 250 -2.83 -14.12 7.34
C CYS A 250 -3.85 -14.59 6.32
N GLU A 251 -4.63 -13.66 5.77
CA GLU A 251 -5.60 -13.95 4.71
C GLU A 251 -5.45 -13.00 3.53
N LEU A 252 -5.68 -13.55 2.33
CA LEU A 252 -5.66 -12.84 1.06
C LEU A 252 -7.09 -12.49 0.64
N VAL A 253 -7.30 -11.24 0.28
CA VAL A 253 -8.52 -10.77 -0.34
C VAL A 253 -8.20 -10.41 -1.78
N ASN A 254 -8.56 -11.31 -2.70
CA ASN A 254 -8.41 -11.01 -4.11
C ASN A 254 -9.53 -10.06 -4.55
N LEU A 255 -9.14 -8.90 -5.08
CA LEU A 255 -10.06 -7.87 -5.52
C LEU A 255 -10.87 -8.36 -6.75
N ASP A 256 -12.19 -8.33 -6.65
CA ASP A 256 -13.08 -8.71 -7.77
C ASP A 256 -12.91 -7.74 -8.94
N GLY A 257 -12.44 -8.26 -10.08
CA GLY A 257 -12.07 -7.43 -11.22
C GLY A 257 -11.02 -6.39 -10.85
N GLY A 258 -10.08 -6.75 -9.97
CA GLY A 258 -9.04 -5.87 -9.45
C GLY A 258 -8.14 -5.34 -10.55
N GLU A 259 -7.97 -4.03 -10.57
CA GLU A 259 -7.09 -3.30 -11.46
C GLU A 259 -6.02 -2.58 -10.64
N PHE A 260 -4.79 -2.63 -11.12
CA PHE A 260 -3.62 -2.06 -10.45
C PHE A 260 -2.91 -1.10 -11.40
N TYR A 261 -2.87 0.16 -11.04
CA TYR A 261 -2.22 1.21 -11.81
C TYR A 261 -1.04 1.79 -11.02
N HIS A 262 0.17 1.57 -11.54
CA HIS A 262 1.39 2.05 -10.90
C HIS A 262 1.82 3.39 -11.53
N TYR A 263 2.29 4.30 -10.68
CA TYR A 263 2.78 5.63 -11.04
C TYR A 263 4.24 5.82 -10.65
N GLY A 264 5.02 4.77 -10.82
CA GLY A 264 6.44 4.74 -10.44
C GLY A 264 7.38 5.43 -11.43
N THR A 265 6.99 5.49 -12.73
CA THR A 265 7.78 6.02 -13.83
C THR A 265 6.97 6.95 -14.72
N SER A 266 7.65 7.81 -15.54
CA SER A 266 6.97 8.68 -16.51
C SER A 266 6.18 7.89 -17.57
N ARG A 267 6.64 6.69 -17.94
CA ARG A 267 5.91 5.81 -18.86
C ARG A 267 4.62 5.31 -18.21
N GLU A 268 4.70 4.81 -17.00
CA GLU A 268 3.53 4.32 -16.24
C GLU A 268 2.53 5.44 -15.95
N LEU A 269 2.98 6.66 -15.71
CA LEU A 269 2.09 7.81 -15.59
C LEU A 269 1.22 7.97 -16.85
N ILE A 270 1.84 7.92 -18.02
CA ILE A 270 1.12 8.07 -19.30
C ILE A 270 0.17 6.89 -19.53
N THR A 271 0.69 5.67 -19.47
CA THR A 271 -0.10 4.47 -19.79
C THR A 271 -1.22 4.22 -18.78
N SER A 272 -0.96 4.39 -17.48
CA SER A 272 -1.98 4.23 -16.44
C SER A 272 -3.07 5.29 -16.57
N THR A 273 -2.71 6.55 -16.79
CA THR A 273 -3.67 7.63 -16.94
C THR A 273 -4.53 7.45 -18.20
N GLU A 274 -3.92 7.09 -19.33
CA GLU A 274 -4.62 6.79 -20.58
C GLU A 274 -5.62 5.65 -20.40
N THR A 275 -5.19 4.54 -19.81
CA THR A 275 -6.04 3.37 -19.58
C THR A 275 -7.25 3.72 -18.72
N ILE A 276 -7.04 4.39 -17.59
CA ILE A 276 -8.12 4.76 -16.68
C ILE A 276 -9.06 5.76 -17.35
N GLN A 277 -8.54 6.73 -18.08
CA GLN A 277 -9.33 7.74 -18.77
C GLN A 277 -10.24 7.12 -19.84
N ASN A 278 -9.72 6.13 -20.58
CA ASN A 278 -10.48 5.42 -21.61
C ASN A 278 -11.56 4.49 -21.03
N LEU A 279 -11.37 3.98 -19.80
CA LEU A 279 -12.37 3.18 -19.11
C LEU A 279 -13.54 4.03 -18.58
N GLU A 280 -13.28 5.23 -18.10
CA GLU A 280 -14.28 6.08 -17.44
C GLU A 280 -14.97 7.05 -18.42
N THR A 281 -14.30 7.44 -19.50
CA THR A 281 -14.81 8.43 -20.44
C THR A 281 -14.34 8.11 -21.84
N ASP A 282 -15.26 7.76 -22.74
CA ASP A 282 -14.92 7.66 -24.15
C ASP A 282 -14.49 9.05 -24.66
N PRO A 283 -13.22 9.26 -25.03
CA PRO A 283 -12.72 10.57 -25.45
C PRO A 283 -13.44 11.11 -26.69
N ARG A 284 -14.09 10.24 -27.46
CA ARG A 284 -14.93 10.65 -28.64
C ARG A 284 -16.20 11.35 -28.22
N ASN A 285 -16.64 11.25 -26.99
CA ASN A 285 -17.83 11.90 -26.45
C ASN A 285 -17.53 13.23 -25.76
N ILE A 286 -16.27 13.69 -25.77
CA ILE A 286 -15.83 14.94 -25.12
C ILE A 286 -15.81 16.11 -26.12
N LEU A 287 -15.92 15.85 -27.41
CA LEU A 287 -15.89 16.86 -28.49
C LEU A 287 -17.29 17.36 -28.82
#